data_20723317c68cc35f1db82f9427c925f7
#
_entry.id   20723317c68cc35f1db82f9427c925f7
#
_cell.length_a   1.000
_cell.length_b   1.000
_cell.length_c   1.000
_cell.angle_alpha   90.00
_cell.angle_beta   90.00
_cell.angle_gamma   90.00
#
_symmetry.space_group_name_H-M   'P 1'
#
loop_
_entity.id
_entity.type
_entity.pdbx_description
1 polymer ?
#
loop_
_entity_poly.entity_id
_entity_poly.type
_entity_poly.pdbx_seq_one_letter_code
_entity_poly.pdbx_strand_id
1 'polypeptide(L)'
;MSRAIIEKIEIPLPPLPVQEAIVEILEKFDRLSAELQAELQARKQQYEYYRNQLLTRFAPEQPVTEYSLEELARIKNGRDYKHLNDGDIPVYGSGGVMTYKDAFTYDKPSVLLPRKGSIDKVFYTDNPFWNVDTVYYTEINNSIIIPKYLFYCFSNIDLAKYNTAAGAIPSLTQKVLNAITFNVPSLEEQARIVAILDKFEALVNDLSQGLPAEIAAVQEQYEYYRNQLLTFKTKE
;
A
#
# COMPACT_ATOMS: atom_id res chain seq x y z
N MET A 1 -4.17 12.99 -34.61
CA MET A 1 -4.29 14.39 -35.07
C MET A 1 -3.66 14.45 -36.47
N SER A 2 -4.32 15.06 -37.48
CA SER A 2 -3.75 15.14 -38.83
C SER A 2 -2.70 16.26 -38.89
N ARG A 3 -1.69 16.11 -39.77
CA ARG A 3 -0.64 17.13 -39.99
C ARG A 3 -1.22 18.52 -40.28
N ALA A 4 -2.29 18.58 -41.08
CA ALA A 4 -2.99 19.82 -41.43
C ALA A 4 -3.66 20.58 -40.24
N ILE A 5 -3.93 19.88 -39.12
CA ILE A 5 -4.45 20.51 -37.91
C ILE A 5 -3.28 21.10 -37.09
N ILE A 6 -2.16 20.39 -37.04
CA ILE A 6 -0.97 20.83 -36.29
C ILE A 6 -0.36 22.09 -36.90
N GLU A 7 -0.33 22.18 -38.22
CA GLU A 7 0.22 23.35 -38.99
C GLU A 7 -0.62 24.64 -38.81
N LYS A 8 -1.83 24.54 -38.25
CA LYS A 8 -2.72 25.71 -38.00
C LYS A 8 -2.73 26.17 -36.55
N ILE A 9 -1.94 25.52 -35.67
CA ILE A 9 -1.87 25.92 -34.25
C ILE A 9 -0.97 27.16 -34.17
N GLU A 10 -1.57 28.28 -33.77
CA GLU A 10 -0.82 29.49 -33.45
C GLU A 10 -0.27 29.39 -32.03
N ILE A 11 1.04 29.53 -31.90
CA ILE A 11 1.74 29.51 -30.61
C ILE A 11 2.22 30.92 -30.31
N PRO A 12 1.84 31.53 -29.16
CA PRO A 12 2.37 32.82 -28.74
C PRO A 12 3.87 32.67 -28.48
N LEU A 13 4.69 33.49 -29.14
CA LEU A 13 6.15 33.44 -29.06
C LEU A 13 6.68 34.68 -28.34
N PRO A 14 7.00 34.62 -27.03
CA PRO A 14 7.61 35.72 -26.31
C PRO A 14 9.07 35.92 -26.73
N PRO A 15 9.71 37.06 -26.35
CA PRO A 15 11.14 37.29 -26.61
C PRO A 15 12.03 36.21 -26.01
N LEU A 16 13.16 35.92 -26.65
CA LEU A 16 14.08 34.85 -26.24
C LEU A 16 14.44 34.85 -24.74
N PRO A 17 14.77 36.00 -24.10
CA PRO A 17 15.09 36.00 -22.67
C PRO A 17 13.90 35.55 -21.80
N VAL A 18 12.66 35.78 -22.24
CA VAL A 18 11.46 35.30 -21.54
C VAL A 18 11.28 33.80 -21.73
N GLN A 19 11.54 33.28 -22.93
CA GLN A 19 11.51 31.84 -23.19
C GLN A 19 12.55 31.12 -22.33
N GLU A 20 13.78 31.65 -22.25
CA GLU A 20 14.86 31.07 -21.42
C GLU A 20 14.46 31.05 -19.93
N ALA A 21 13.88 32.13 -19.39
CA ALA A 21 13.42 32.20 -18.02
C ALA A 21 12.28 31.20 -17.72
N ILE A 22 11.35 31.02 -18.67
CA ILE A 22 10.27 30.03 -18.54
C ILE A 22 10.85 28.62 -18.51
N VAL A 23 11.75 28.30 -19.43
CA VAL A 23 12.41 27.00 -19.49
C VAL A 23 13.15 26.70 -18.19
N GLU A 24 13.95 27.66 -17.68
CA GLU A 24 14.68 27.49 -16.42
C GLU A 24 13.76 27.17 -15.24
N ILE A 25 12.60 27.82 -15.15
CA ILE A 25 11.62 27.57 -14.07
C ILE A 25 11.02 26.16 -14.23
N LEU A 26 10.57 25.77 -15.43
CA LEU A 26 9.92 24.48 -15.65
C LEU A 26 10.91 23.33 -15.49
N GLU A 27 12.16 23.46 -15.94
CA GLU A 27 13.21 22.46 -15.73
C GLU A 27 13.57 22.25 -14.26
N LYS A 28 13.42 23.26 -13.39
CA LYS A 28 13.59 23.09 -11.93
C LYS A 28 12.50 22.18 -11.34
N PHE A 29 11.26 22.33 -11.79
CA PHE A 29 10.16 21.45 -11.38
C PHE A 29 10.35 20.01 -11.88
N ASP A 30 10.74 19.83 -13.15
CA ASP A 30 11.01 18.52 -13.73
C ASP A 30 12.13 17.80 -12.96
N ARG A 31 13.20 18.52 -12.62
CA ARG A 31 14.31 17.99 -11.82
C ARG A 31 13.85 17.59 -10.41
N LEU A 32 13.15 18.48 -9.72
CA LEU A 32 12.64 18.22 -8.37
C LEU A 32 11.70 17.00 -8.39
N SER A 33 10.80 16.89 -9.37
CA SER A 33 9.90 15.75 -9.53
C SER A 33 10.68 14.45 -9.73
N ALA A 34 11.73 14.47 -10.54
CA ALA A 34 12.59 13.29 -10.78
C ALA A 34 13.38 12.90 -9.52
N GLU A 35 13.91 13.87 -8.76
CA GLU A 35 14.61 13.63 -7.50
C GLU A 35 13.69 13.01 -6.44
N LEU A 36 12.47 13.53 -6.28
CA LEU A 36 11.49 12.98 -5.34
C LEU A 36 11.04 11.56 -5.72
N GLN A 37 10.87 11.27 -7.00
CA GLN A 37 10.55 9.92 -7.47
C GLN A 37 11.69 8.94 -7.22
N ALA A 38 12.95 9.37 -7.43
CA ALA A 38 14.12 8.56 -7.15
C ALA A 38 14.27 8.31 -5.63
N GLU A 39 14.04 9.33 -4.80
CA GLU A 39 14.03 9.21 -3.33
C GLU A 39 12.95 8.22 -2.87
N LEU A 40 11.72 8.32 -3.38
CA LEU A 40 10.64 7.39 -3.05
C LEU A 40 11.04 5.94 -3.39
N GLN A 41 11.64 5.72 -4.55
CA GLN A 41 12.09 4.38 -4.95
C GLN A 41 13.20 3.85 -4.04
N ALA A 42 14.16 4.71 -3.68
CA ALA A 42 15.23 4.34 -2.74
C ALA A 42 14.67 4.01 -1.34
N ARG A 43 13.70 4.79 -0.86
CA ARG A 43 13.05 4.54 0.45
C ARG A 43 12.20 3.27 0.44
N LYS A 44 11.53 2.93 -0.65
CA LYS A 44 10.83 1.64 -0.80
C LYS A 44 11.79 0.46 -0.70
N GLN A 45 12.92 0.51 -1.39
CA GLN A 45 13.94 -0.53 -1.30
C GLN A 45 14.52 -0.64 0.12
N GLN A 46 14.79 0.50 0.76
CA GLN A 46 15.26 0.57 2.14
C GLN A 46 14.22 -0.03 3.11
N TYR A 47 12.93 0.29 2.93
CA TYR A 47 11.83 -0.27 3.72
C TYR A 47 11.76 -1.80 3.60
N GLU A 48 11.80 -2.34 2.38
CA GLU A 48 11.79 -3.78 2.14
C GLU A 48 12.98 -4.48 2.79
N TYR A 49 14.17 -3.89 2.67
CA TYR A 49 15.37 -4.40 3.32
C TYR A 49 15.24 -4.44 4.84
N TYR A 50 14.88 -3.33 5.48
CA TYR A 50 14.75 -3.27 6.94
C TYR A 50 13.58 -4.10 7.46
N ARG A 51 12.46 -4.15 6.76
CA ARG A 51 11.35 -5.03 7.10
C ARG A 51 11.82 -6.47 7.17
N ASN A 52 12.52 -6.93 6.15
CA ASN A 52 13.07 -8.29 6.15
C ASN A 52 14.06 -8.51 7.31
N GLN A 53 14.99 -7.58 7.55
CA GLN A 53 15.96 -7.70 8.65
C GLN A 53 15.27 -7.77 10.01
N LEU A 54 14.34 -6.87 10.30
CA LEU A 54 13.65 -6.79 11.59
C LEU A 54 12.74 -7.99 11.87
N LEU A 55 12.22 -8.66 10.84
CA LEU A 55 11.31 -9.80 10.99
C LEU A 55 12.01 -11.15 10.94
N THR A 56 13.28 -11.22 10.49
CA THR A 56 13.98 -12.49 10.29
C THR A 56 15.30 -12.62 11.04
N ARG A 57 15.89 -11.52 11.48
CA ARG A 57 17.19 -11.50 12.16
C ARG A 57 17.05 -10.95 13.57
N PHE A 58 17.13 -11.83 14.55
CA PHE A 58 17.10 -11.50 15.97
C PHE A 58 18.49 -11.63 16.57
N ALA A 59 18.80 -10.82 17.59
CA ALA A 59 20.05 -10.93 18.32
C ALA A 59 20.13 -12.30 19.03
N PRO A 60 21.33 -12.90 19.18
CA PRO A 60 21.47 -14.23 19.78
C PRO A 60 20.90 -14.35 21.19
N GLU A 61 20.91 -13.26 21.96
CA GLU A 61 20.37 -13.19 23.32
C GLU A 61 18.86 -12.95 23.37
N GLN A 62 18.22 -12.67 22.23
CA GLN A 62 16.81 -12.37 22.17
C GLN A 62 15.99 -13.65 22.04
N PRO A 63 15.14 -13.98 23.02
CA PRO A 63 14.31 -15.17 22.94
C PRO A 63 13.27 -15.01 21.83
N VAL A 64 13.28 -15.96 20.91
CA VAL A 64 12.33 -16.05 19.80
C VAL A 64 11.73 -17.45 19.78
N THR A 65 10.43 -17.53 19.65
CA THR A 65 9.71 -18.81 19.52
C THR A 65 9.08 -18.89 18.15
N GLU A 66 9.21 -20.03 17.51
CA GLU A 66 8.54 -20.31 16.25
C GLU A 66 7.11 -20.79 16.52
N TYR A 67 6.14 -20.14 15.89
CA TYR A 67 4.73 -20.50 15.96
C TYR A 67 4.16 -20.66 14.55
N SER A 68 3.28 -21.64 14.37
CA SER A 68 2.43 -21.75 13.19
C SER A 68 1.30 -20.69 13.25
N LEU A 69 0.73 -20.34 12.10
CA LEU A 69 -0.43 -19.42 12.09
C LEU A 69 -1.60 -19.95 12.92
N GLU A 70 -1.81 -21.28 12.93
CA GLU A 70 -2.89 -21.92 13.70
C GLU A 70 -2.77 -21.68 15.21
N GLU A 71 -1.55 -21.55 15.73
CA GLU A 71 -1.28 -21.23 17.13
C GLU A 71 -1.47 -19.72 17.42
N LEU A 72 -1.24 -18.87 16.41
CA LEU A 72 -1.28 -17.40 16.53
C LEU A 72 -2.67 -16.83 16.29
N ALA A 73 -3.48 -17.46 15.42
CA ALA A 73 -4.77 -16.92 15.01
C ALA A 73 -5.71 -18.00 14.47
N ARG A 74 -7.01 -17.73 14.52
CA ARG A 74 -8.04 -18.54 13.88
C ARG A 74 -8.46 -17.89 12.56
N ILE A 75 -8.31 -18.62 11.46
CA ILE A 75 -8.75 -18.18 10.13
C ILE A 75 -10.26 -18.39 10.00
N LYS A 76 -10.98 -17.36 9.55
CA LYS A 76 -12.43 -17.37 9.31
C LYS A 76 -12.74 -17.00 7.86
N ASN A 77 -13.85 -17.54 7.34
CA ASN A 77 -14.33 -17.24 6.00
C ASN A 77 -15.10 -15.92 5.96
N GLY A 78 -15.02 -15.25 4.82
CA GLY A 78 -15.93 -14.16 4.49
C GLY A 78 -17.31 -14.66 4.02
N ARG A 79 -18.23 -13.72 3.81
CA ARG A 79 -19.64 -13.97 3.45
C ARG A 79 -20.11 -13.04 2.35
N ASP A 80 -21.19 -13.40 1.65
CA ASP A 80 -21.84 -12.49 0.71
C ASP A 80 -22.40 -11.24 1.42
N TYR A 81 -22.28 -10.09 0.77
CA TYR A 81 -22.68 -8.77 1.28
C TYR A 81 -23.90 -8.16 0.57
N LYS A 82 -24.42 -8.81 -0.48
CA LYS A 82 -25.47 -8.25 -1.35
C LYS A 82 -26.79 -7.99 -0.65
N HIS A 83 -27.02 -8.64 0.48
CA HIS A 83 -28.21 -8.47 1.31
C HIS A 83 -28.12 -7.28 2.28
N LEU A 84 -26.96 -6.60 2.38
CA LEU A 84 -26.73 -5.47 3.26
C LEU A 84 -27.07 -4.16 2.56
N ASN A 85 -27.49 -3.17 3.35
CA ASN A 85 -27.72 -1.80 2.86
C ASN A 85 -26.38 -1.06 2.72
N ASP A 86 -26.41 0.09 2.03
CA ASP A 86 -25.26 0.98 1.95
C ASP A 86 -25.00 1.64 3.30
N GLY A 87 -23.71 1.89 3.61
CA GLY A 87 -23.26 2.43 4.89
C GLY A 87 -21.78 2.80 4.84
N ASP A 88 -21.12 2.83 6.01
CA ASP A 88 -19.73 3.31 6.17
C ASP A 88 -18.72 2.19 6.48
N ILE A 89 -19.18 0.95 6.61
CA ILE A 89 -18.30 -0.19 6.93
C ILE A 89 -17.67 -0.72 5.63
N PRO A 90 -16.32 -0.75 5.53
CA PRO A 90 -15.65 -1.22 4.32
C PRO A 90 -15.87 -2.73 4.11
N VAL A 91 -16.15 -3.10 2.86
CA VAL A 91 -16.27 -4.49 2.40
C VAL A 91 -15.01 -4.87 1.64
N TYR A 92 -14.24 -5.80 2.18
CA TYR A 92 -12.98 -6.26 1.57
C TYR A 92 -13.19 -7.46 0.65
N GLY A 93 -12.63 -7.36 -0.56
CA GLY A 93 -12.34 -8.48 -1.45
C GLY A 93 -10.84 -8.67 -1.62
N SER A 94 -10.40 -9.64 -2.41
CA SER A 94 -8.97 -9.93 -2.63
C SER A 94 -8.19 -8.79 -3.29
N GLY A 95 -8.88 -7.84 -3.92
CA GLY A 95 -8.26 -6.64 -4.51
C GLY A 95 -8.17 -5.44 -3.56
N GLY A 96 -8.82 -5.49 -2.39
CA GLY A 96 -8.97 -4.39 -1.43
C GLY A 96 -10.43 -4.06 -1.16
N VAL A 97 -10.70 -2.82 -0.72
CA VAL A 97 -12.07 -2.34 -0.46
C VAL A 97 -12.86 -2.26 -1.76
N MET A 98 -14.02 -2.90 -1.80
CA MET A 98 -14.92 -2.98 -2.97
C MET A 98 -16.08 -2.00 -2.87
N THR A 99 -16.63 -1.83 -1.68
CA THR A 99 -17.81 -0.99 -1.38
C THR A 99 -17.91 -0.76 0.13
N TYR A 100 -18.94 -0.04 0.56
CA TYR A 100 -19.24 0.20 1.98
C TYR A 100 -20.66 -0.25 2.31
N LYS A 101 -20.88 -0.83 3.51
CA LYS A 101 -22.16 -1.40 3.96
C LYS A 101 -22.45 -1.02 5.41
N ASP A 102 -23.70 -1.30 5.85
CA ASP A 102 -24.22 -0.94 7.17
C ASP A 102 -23.93 -1.96 8.27
N ALA A 103 -23.25 -3.06 7.95
CA ALA A 103 -22.93 -4.13 8.88
C ALA A 103 -21.49 -4.59 8.77
N PHE A 104 -20.96 -5.21 9.82
CA PHE A 104 -19.60 -5.77 9.88
C PHE A 104 -19.61 -7.28 10.15
N THR A 105 -18.57 -7.95 9.70
CA THR A 105 -18.29 -9.35 10.07
C THR A 105 -17.52 -9.43 11.38
N TYR A 106 -16.58 -8.49 11.58
CA TYR A 106 -15.67 -8.46 12.71
C TYR A 106 -15.26 -7.02 13.05
N ASP A 107 -15.09 -6.71 14.32
CA ASP A 107 -14.88 -5.36 14.86
C ASP A 107 -13.58 -5.19 15.66
N LYS A 108 -12.66 -6.16 15.55
CA LYS A 108 -11.36 -6.12 16.23
C LYS A 108 -10.23 -6.12 15.20
N PRO A 109 -9.01 -5.72 15.61
CA PRO A 109 -7.85 -5.77 14.72
C PRO A 109 -7.68 -7.14 14.08
N SER A 110 -7.51 -7.15 12.76
CA SER A 110 -7.42 -8.38 11.97
C SER A 110 -6.48 -8.24 10.79
N VAL A 111 -5.83 -9.34 10.44
CA VAL A 111 -5.12 -9.50 9.18
C VAL A 111 -6.04 -10.22 8.20
N LEU A 112 -6.23 -9.61 7.04
CA LEU A 112 -7.06 -10.14 5.96
C LEU A 112 -6.17 -10.86 4.96
N LEU A 113 -6.39 -12.17 4.83
CA LEU A 113 -5.56 -13.05 4.00
C LEU A 113 -6.31 -13.43 2.72
N PRO A 114 -5.67 -13.40 1.56
CA PRO A 114 -6.33 -13.75 0.32
C PRO A 114 -6.67 -15.25 0.29
N ARG A 115 -7.85 -15.56 -0.24
CA ARG A 115 -8.29 -16.93 -0.52
C ARG A 115 -8.26 -17.26 -2.00
N LYS A 116 -8.71 -16.32 -2.84
CA LYS A 116 -8.78 -16.47 -4.31
C LYS A 116 -8.52 -15.15 -5.00
N GLY A 117 -7.95 -15.20 -6.20
CA GLY A 117 -7.70 -14.03 -7.04
C GLY A 117 -6.34 -13.40 -6.78
N SER A 118 -6.29 -12.17 -6.27
CA SER A 118 -5.04 -11.47 -5.93
C SER A 118 -4.46 -12.05 -4.63
N ILE A 119 -3.73 -13.15 -4.72
CA ILE A 119 -3.16 -13.85 -3.56
C ILE A 119 -1.88 -13.22 -3.02
N ASP A 120 -1.38 -12.18 -3.65
CA ASP A 120 -0.24 -11.37 -3.26
C ASP A 120 -0.58 -10.25 -2.27
N LYS A 121 -1.88 -9.97 -2.06
CA LYS A 121 -2.34 -8.84 -1.26
C LYS A 121 -2.82 -9.27 0.12
N VAL A 122 -2.18 -8.74 1.14
CA VAL A 122 -2.57 -8.86 2.54
C VAL A 122 -3.01 -7.49 3.03
N PHE A 123 -4.10 -7.44 3.80
CA PHE A 123 -4.58 -6.18 4.38
C PHE A 123 -4.61 -6.26 5.89
N TYR A 124 -4.49 -5.11 6.53
CA TYR A 124 -4.68 -4.93 7.96
C TYR A 124 -5.80 -3.91 8.20
N THR A 125 -6.63 -4.18 9.17
CA THR A 125 -7.60 -3.20 9.68
C THR A 125 -7.77 -3.35 11.18
N ASP A 126 -7.90 -2.24 11.88
CA ASP A 126 -8.26 -2.14 13.30
C ASP A 126 -9.68 -1.60 13.49
N ASN A 127 -10.37 -1.27 12.38
CA ASN A 127 -11.75 -0.83 12.34
C ASN A 127 -12.70 -1.98 11.98
N PRO A 128 -14.00 -1.86 12.33
CA PRO A 128 -15.01 -2.81 11.87
C PRO A 128 -15.02 -2.95 10.35
N PHE A 129 -15.18 -4.18 9.86
CA PHE A 129 -15.17 -4.49 8.43
C PHE A 129 -16.08 -5.65 8.09
N TRP A 130 -16.46 -5.73 6.81
CA TRP A 130 -17.02 -6.91 6.19
C TRP A 130 -16.01 -7.50 5.20
N ASN A 131 -15.98 -8.81 5.04
CA ASN A 131 -15.16 -9.48 4.02
C ASN A 131 -15.96 -10.50 3.24
N VAL A 132 -15.71 -10.55 1.92
CA VAL A 132 -16.35 -11.52 1.03
C VAL A 132 -15.59 -12.86 1.02
N ASP A 133 -16.17 -13.87 0.38
CA ASP A 133 -15.65 -15.24 0.34
C ASP A 133 -14.28 -15.41 -0.34
N THR A 134 -13.79 -14.39 -1.04
CA THR A 134 -12.44 -14.37 -1.63
C THR A 134 -11.34 -13.97 -0.67
N VAL A 135 -11.68 -13.59 0.57
CA VAL A 135 -10.76 -13.15 1.62
C VAL A 135 -11.12 -13.81 2.93
N TYR A 136 -10.11 -14.33 3.62
CA TYR A 136 -10.20 -14.75 5.02
C TYR A 136 -9.93 -13.57 5.95
N TYR A 137 -10.49 -13.60 7.18
CA TYR A 137 -10.02 -12.76 8.27
C TYR A 137 -9.47 -13.61 9.40
N THR A 138 -8.70 -13.00 10.30
CA THR A 138 -8.05 -13.67 11.41
C THR A 138 -8.56 -13.17 12.75
N GLU A 139 -8.92 -14.11 13.64
CA GLU A 139 -9.13 -13.84 15.06
C GLU A 139 -7.80 -14.10 15.78
N ILE A 140 -7.09 -13.04 16.15
CA ILE A 140 -5.69 -13.08 16.58
C ILE A 140 -5.59 -13.29 18.10
N ASN A 141 -4.65 -14.13 18.54
CA ASN A 141 -4.32 -14.32 19.94
C ASN A 141 -3.36 -13.22 20.42
N ASN A 142 -3.92 -12.12 20.91
CA ASN A 142 -3.17 -10.94 21.36
C ASN A 142 -2.25 -11.21 22.58
N SER A 143 -2.35 -12.37 23.23
CA SER A 143 -1.43 -12.73 24.31
C SER A 143 -0.07 -13.21 23.80
N ILE A 144 0.03 -13.54 22.50
CA ILE A 144 1.24 -14.06 21.87
C ILE A 144 1.76 -13.10 20.79
N ILE A 145 0.85 -12.52 19.98
CA ILE A 145 1.25 -11.72 18.83
C ILE A 145 0.43 -10.45 18.69
N ILE A 146 1.12 -9.33 18.40
CA ILE A 146 0.51 -8.06 18.04
C ILE A 146 -0.06 -8.18 16.62
N PRO A 147 -1.35 -7.81 16.38
CA PRO A 147 -1.99 -7.94 15.07
C PRO A 147 -1.21 -7.29 13.92
N LYS A 148 -0.67 -6.11 14.15
CA LYS A 148 0.11 -5.40 13.13
C LYS A 148 1.48 -6.03 12.90
N TYR A 149 2.09 -6.67 13.90
CA TYR A 149 3.29 -7.48 13.72
C TYR A 149 3.02 -8.68 12.80
N LEU A 150 1.91 -9.39 13.01
CA LEU A 150 1.48 -10.50 12.15
C LEU A 150 1.24 -10.01 10.70
N PHE A 151 0.64 -8.84 10.52
CA PHE A 151 0.48 -8.22 9.20
C PHE A 151 1.84 -8.00 8.51
N TYR A 152 2.83 -7.44 9.20
CA TYR A 152 4.17 -7.25 8.64
C TYR A 152 4.86 -8.58 8.32
N CYS A 153 4.68 -9.60 9.15
CA CYS A 153 5.19 -10.94 8.86
C CYS A 153 4.61 -11.47 7.55
N PHE A 154 3.31 -11.39 7.34
CA PHE A 154 2.68 -11.79 6.07
C PHE A 154 3.10 -10.93 4.89
N SER A 155 3.25 -9.62 5.08
CA SER A 155 3.73 -8.71 4.04
C SER A 155 5.17 -8.98 3.61
N ASN A 156 5.93 -9.77 4.39
CA ASN A 156 7.30 -10.19 4.09
C ASN A 156 7.38 -11.57 3.42
N ILE A 157 6.25 -12.25 3.22
CA ILE A 157 6.17 -13.59 2.62
C ILE A 157 5.64 -13.49 1.19
N ASP A 158 6.28 -14.20 0.28
CA ASP A 158 5.75 -14.43 -1.06
C ASP A 158 4.66 -15.53 -1.01
N LEU A 159 3.42 -15.11 -0.84
CA LEU A 159 2.26 -16.00 -0.77
C LEU A 159 2.00 -16.78 -2.07
N ALA A 160 2.52 -16.31 -3.21
CA ALA A 160 2.39 -17.04 -4.47
C ALA A 160 3.05 -18.42 -4.43
N LYS A 161 4.09 -18.61 -3.61
CA LYS A 161 4.74 -19.91 -3.38
C LYS A 161 3.83 -20.96 -2.72
N TYR A 162 2.78 -20.50 -2.05
CA TYR A 162 1.81 -21.36 -1.34
C TYR A 162 0.53 -21.60 -2.15
N ASN A 163 0.49 -21.18 -3.42
CA ASN A 163 -0.67 -21.38 -4.30
C ASN A 163 -1.01 -22.85 -4.43
N THR A 164 -2.27 -23.18 -4.12
CA THR A 164 -2.80 -24.56 -4.18
C THR A 164 -3.69 -24.82 -5.39
N ALA A 165 -3.93 -23.82 -6.22
CA ALA A 165 -4.80 -23.96 -7.38
C ALA A 165 -4.15 -24.77 -8.50
N ALA A 166 -4.89 -25.73 -9.02
CA ALA A 166 -4.55 -26.43 -10.27
C ALA A 166 -5.03 -25.66 -11.52
N GLY A 167 -5.81 -24.58 -11.36
CA GLY A 167 -6.43 -23.80 -12.43
C GLY A 167 -5.86 -22.38 -12.59
N ALA A 168 -6.46 -21.60 -13.49
CA ALA A 168 -6.01 -20.26 -13.84
C ALA A 168 -6.17 -19.21 -12.73
N ILE A 169 -7.06 -19.46 -11.75
CA ILE A 169 -7.29 -18.52 -10.63
C ILE A 169 -6.49 -18.99 -9.42
N PRO A 170 -5.47 -18.22 -8.97
CA PRO A 170 -4.70 -18.57 -7.78
C PRO A 170 -5.59 -18.68 -6.54
N SER A 171 -5.27 -19.64 -5.65
CA SER A 171 -5.99 -19.81 -4.40
C SER A 171 -5.10 -20.33 -3.26
N LEU A 172 -5.45 -19.92 -2.03
CA LEU A 172 -4.83 -20.37 -0.79
C LEU A 172 -5.89 -21.06 0.07
N THR A 173 -5.55 -22.22 0.63
CA THR A 173 -6.43 -22.92 1.57
C THR A 173 -6.05 -22.59 3.01
N GLN A 174 -7.01 -22.68 3.93
CA GLN A 174 -6.73 -22.51 5.37
C GLN A 174 -5.65 -23.47 5.85
N LYS A 175 -5.66 -24.72 5.36
CA LYS A 175 -4.66 -25.72 5.73
C LYS A 175 -3.25 -25.27 5.41
N VAL A 176 -3.04 -24.68 4.25
CA VAL A 176 -1.72 -24.19 3.82
C VAL A 176 -1.33 -22.95 4.61
N LEU A 177 -2.26 -22.02 4.80
CA LEU A 177 -1.99 -20.80 5.58
C LEU A 177 -1.68 -21.12 7.04
N ASN A 178 -2.43 -22.05 7.66
CA ASN A 178 -2.23 -22.47 9.05
C ASN A 178 -0.86 -23.10 9.31
N ALA A 179 -0.26 -23.73 8.28
CA ALA A 179 1.06 -24.35 8.37
C ALA A 179 2.23 -23.37 8.20
N ILE A 180 1.98 -22.10 7.85
CA ILE A 180 3.04 -21.09 7.75
C ILE A 180 3.54 -20.77 9.16
N THR A 181 4.85 -20.81 9.35
CA THR A 181 5.49 -20.51 10.63
C THR A 181 6.13 -19.14 10.65
N PHE A 182 6.18 -18.53 11.83
CA PHE A 182 6.72 -17.22 12.09
C PHE A 182 7.61 -17.24 13.33
N ASN A 183 8.71 -16.52 13.26
CA ASN A 183 9.55 -16.24 14.42
C ASN A 183 8.92 -15.08 15.22
N VAL A 184 8.51 -15.37 16.46
CA VAL A 184 7.78 -14.44 17.32
C VAL A 184 8.63 -14.08 18.54
N PRO A 185 9.18 -12.86 18.63
CA PRO A 185 9.86 -12.36 19.80
C PRO A 185 8.87 -11.93 20.89
N SER A 186 9.38 -11.40 22.01
CA SER A 186 8.54 -10.83 23.07
C SER A 186 7.59 -9.73 22.54
N LEU A 187 6.44 -9.53 23.19
CA LEU A 187 5.48 -8.48 22.82
C LEU A 187 6.10 -7.08 22.84
N GLU A 188 7.08 -6.83 23.72
CA GLU A 188 7.82 -5.56 23.74
C GLU A 188 8.63 -5.36 22.46
N GLU A 189 9.35 -6.38 22.02
CA GLU A 189 10.12 -6.31 20.78
C GLU A 189 9.23 -6.24 19.55
N GLN A 190 8.11 -6.96 19.53
CA GLN A 190 7.11 -6.83 18.47
C GLN A 190 6.62 -5.37 18.37
N ALA A 191 6.30 -4.74 19.51
CA ALA A 191 5.85 -3.35 19.55
C ALA A 191 6.93 -2.39 19.02
N ARG A 192 8.21 -2.62 19.38
CA ARG A 192 9.34 -1.85 18.86
C ARG A 192 9.47 -1.98 17.34
N ILE A 193 9.38 -3.20 16.82
CA ILE A 193 9.45 -3.47 15.38
C ILE A 193 8.29 -2.81 14.64
N VAL A 194 7.06 -2.95 15.14
CA VAL A 194 5.87 -2.32 14.57
C VAL A 194 6.05 -0.80 14.50
N ALA A 195 6.49 -0.16 15.59
CA ALA A 195 6.68 1.29 15.61
C ALA A 195 7.73 1.79 14.60
N ILE A 196 8.74 0.99 14.30
CA ILE A 196 9.74 1.31 13.27
C ILE A 196 9.11 1.17 11.88
N LEU A 197 8.46 0.04 11.61
CA LEU A 197 7.87 -0.26 10.30
C LEU A 197 6.73 0.70 9.96
N ASP A 198 5.91 1.10 10.95
CA ASP A 198 4.85 2.10 10.77
C ASP A 198 5.39 3.44 10.28
N LYS A 199 6.52 3.89 10.83
CA LYS A 199 7.16 5.14 10.38
C LYS A 199 7.67 5.04 8.94
N PHE A 200 8.25 3.91 8.57
CA PHE A 200 8.69 3.69 7.20
C PHE A 200 7.50 3.58 6.23
N GLU A 201 6.44 2.86 6.62
CA GLU A 201 5.23 2.71 5.81
C GLU A 201 4.56 4.06 5.55
N ALA A 202 4.43 4.90 6.58
CA ALA A 202 3.91 6.25 6.44
C ALA A 202 4.76 7.10 5.48
N LEU A 203 6.10 7.01 5.56
CA LEU A 203 6.98 7.77 4.68
C LEU A 203 6.83 7.39 3.19
N VAL A 204 6.65 6.09 2.90
CA VAL A 204 6.71 5.59 1.52
C VAL A 204 5.34 5.36 0.88
N ASN A 205 4.27 5.22 1.68
CA ASN A 205 2.95 4.85 1.19
C ASN A 205 1.84 5.84 1.56
N ASP A 206 2.05 6.73 2.54
CA ASP A 206 1.02 7.68 2.94
C ASP A 206 0.85 8.78 1.88
N LEU A 207 -0.34 8.80 1.26
CA LEU A 207 -0.71 9.78 0.25
C LEU A 207 -1.00 11.17 0.81
N SER A 208 -1.10 11.30 2.15
CA SER A 208 -1.44 12.57 2.81
C SER A 208 -0.25 13.24 3.48
N GLN A 209 0.79 12.50 3.85
CA GLN A 209 1.90 13.00 4.67
C GLN A 209 3.29 12.54 4.22
N GLY A 210 3.39 11.50 3.38
CA GLY A 210 4.66 10.91 2.95
C GLY A 210 5.20 11.51 1.65
N LEU A 211 6.26 10.90 1.13
CA LEU A 211 6.84 11.26 -0.17
C LEU A 211 5.81 11.26 -1.32
N PRO A 212 4.81 10.35 -1.38
CA PRO A 212 3.77 10.45 -2.39
C PRO A 212 2.95 11.74 -2.32
N ALA A 213 2.67 12.27 -1.12
CA ALA A 213 1.97 13.54 -0.96
C ALA A 213 2.82 14.72 -1.46
N GLU A 214 4.12 14.71 -1.17
CA GLU A 214 5.05 15.74 -1.65
C GLU A 214 5.17 15.73 -3.18
N ILE A 215 5.27 14.54 -3.79
CA ILE A 215 5.28 14.39 -5.26
C ILE A 215 4.00 14.95 -5.88
N ALA A 216 2.82 14.65 -5.29
CA ALA A 216 1.55 15.17 -5.77
C ALA A 216 1.47 16.70 -5.67
N ALA A 217 1.94 17.28 -4.56
CA ALA A 217 1.97 18.73 -4.36
C ALA A 217 2.90 19.44 -5.35
N VAL A 218 4.08 18.87 -5.62
CA VAL A 218 5.02 19.41 -6.63
C VAL A 218 4.41 19.33 -8.03
N GLN A 219 3.72 18.24 -8.35
CA GLN A 219 3.03 18.09 -9.65
C GLN A 219 1.91 19.12 -9.83
N GLU A 220 1.11 19.38 -8.79
CA GLU A 220 0.07 20.41 -8.81
C GLU A 220 0.67 21.81 -9.00
N GLN A 221 1.75 22.12 -8.30
CA GLN A 221 2.48 23.40 -8.46
C GLN A 221 3.06 23.54 -9.88
N TYR A 222 3.65 22.48 -10.41
CA TYR A 222 4.16 22.47 -11.79
C TYR A 222 3.07 22.81 -12.80
N GLU A 223 1.92 22.15 -12.70
CA GLU A 223 0.79 22.39 -13.62
C GLU A 223 0.25 23.82 -13.49
N TYR A 224 0.14 24.33 -12.28
CA TYR A 224 -0.26 25.73 -12.04
C TYR A 224 0.72 26.70 -12.71
N TYR A 225 2.02 26.62 -12.42
CA TYR A 225 3.01 27.53 -12.98
C TYR A 225 3.17 27.38 -14.48
N ARG A 226 3.14 26.15 -15.00
CA ARG A 226 3.17 25.90 -16.45
C ARG A 226 2.01 26.62 -17.16
N ASN A 227 0.80 26.53 -16.61
CA ASN A 227 -0.35 27.22 -17.17
C ASN A 227 -0.21 28.73 -17.10
N GLN A 228 0.30 29.27 -15.98
CA GLN A 228 0.53 30.72 -15.84
C GLN A 228 1.61 31.24 -16.80
N LEU A 229 2.72 30.52 -16.93
CA LEU A 229 3.89 30.94 -17.71
C LEU A 229 3.67 30.80 -19.22
N LEU A 230 2.82 29.85 -19.65
CA LEU A 230 2.55 29.59 -21.06
C LEU A 230 1.26 30.25 -21.58
N THR A 231 0.49 30.92 -20.70
CA THR A 231 -0.71 31.64 -21.08
C THR A 231 -0.36 33.13 -21.32
N PHE A 232 -0.21 33.52 -22.57
CA PHE A 232 0.04 34.89 -22.97
C PHE A 232 -1.24 35.58 -23.41
N LYS A 233 -1.43 36.84 -23.00
CA LYS A 233 -2.47 37.69 -23.59
C LYS A 233 -1.97 38.16 -24.95
N THR A 234 -2.70 37.82 -26.02
CA THR A 234 -2.52 38.44 -27.34
C THR A 234 -2.68 39.97 -27.20
N LYS A 235 -1.69 40.75 -27.64
CA LYS A 235 -1.91 42.16 -27.81
C LYS A 235 -2.91 42.34 -28.93
N GLU A 236 -4.03 42.98 -28.63
CA GLU A 236 -4.94 43.50 -29.65
C GLU A 236 -4.24 44.59 -30.49
#